data_68a936c69a67baa7296dfd91ee05d077
#
_entry.id   68a936c69a67baa7296dfd91ee05d077
#
_cell.length_a   1.000
_cell.length_b   1.000
_cell.length_c   1.000
_cell.angle_alpha   90.00
_cell.angle_beta   90.00
_cell.angle_gamma   90.00
#
_symmetry.space_group_name_H-M   'P 1'
#
loop_
_entity.id
_entity.type
_entity.pdbx_description
1 polymer ?
#
loop_
_entity_poly.entity_id
_entity_poly.type
_entity_poly.pdbx_seq_one_letter_code
_entity_poly.pdbx_strand_id
1 'polypeptide(L)'
;MEVSVLVAKIIGIVYVSFGIGLLANKAFYKEAISNLFKNSGYLIIGGFIAIVFGVLIIENHNIWEANWTIIITIIGYIALLKGILLLAFPTKLDFLKSKFSNDSFLKLLTPLVLVFGLIFLYLGFMS
;
A
#
# COMPACT_ATOMS: atom_id res chain seq x y z
N MET A 1 2.04 -21.07 0.78
CA MET A 1 2.94 -20.56 -0.28
C MET A 1 2.19 -19.97 -1.47
N GLU A 2 1.11 -20.57 -1.90
CA GLU A 2 0.33 -20.07 -3.04
C GLU A 2 -0.24 -18.67 -2.78
N VAL A 3 -0.74 -18.43 -1.56
CA VAL A 3 -1.27 -17.11 -1.19
C VAL A 3 -0.16 -16.07 -1.17
N SER A 4 1.03 -16.43 -0.67
CA SER A 4 2.18 -15.53 -0.66
C SER A 4 2.57 -15.11 -2.07
N VAL A 5 2.63 -16.07 -2.99
CA VAL A 5 3.00 -15.83 -4.38
C VAL A 5 1.95 -14.95 -5.06
N LEU A 6 0.67 -15.26 -4.85
CA LEU A 6 -0.42 -14.47 -5.43
C LEU A 6 -0.38 -13.01 -4.95
N VAL A 7 -0.25 -12.81 -3.64
CA VAL A 7 -0.19 -11.46 -3.06
C VAL A 7 1.03 -10.72 -3.56
N ALA A 8 2.19 -11.39 -3.64
CA ALA A 8 3.42 -10.78 -4.15
C ALA A 8 3.26 -10.32 -5.60
N LYS A 9 2.62 -11.13 -6.44
CA LYS A 9 2.35 -10.75 -7.84
C LYS A 9 1.45 -9.51 -7.92
N ILE A 10 0.39 -9.50 -7.13
CA ILE A 10 -0.56 -8.37 -7.11
C ILE A 10 0.16 -7.11 -6.66
N ILE A 11 0.87 -7.16 -5.54
CA ILE A 11 1.59 -6.01 -5.00
C ILE A 11 2.65 -5.53 -6.00
N GLY A 12 3.38 -6.46 -6.60
CA GLY A 12 4.41 -6.12 -7.57
C GLY A 12 3.85 -5.38 -8.77
N ILE A 13 2.79 -5.90 -9.37
CA ILE A 13 2.16 -5.28 -10.54
C ILE A 13 1.59 -3.91 -10.18
N VAL A 14 0.87 -3.83 -9.07
CA VAL A 14 0.25 -2.57 -8.62
C VAL A 14 1.31 -1.51 -8.34
N TYR A 15 2.36 -1.87 -7.61
CA TYR A 15 3.38 -0.89 -7.23
C TYR A 15 4.26 -0.46 -8.40
N VAL A 16 4.60 -1.36 -9.32
CA VAL A 16 5.34 -0.97 -10.53
C VAL A 16 4.49 -0.05 -11.39
N SER A 17 3.22 -0.37 -11.58
CA SER A 17 2.29 0.47 -12.33
C SER A 17 2.15 1.85 -11.68
N PHE A 18 1.98 1.89 -10.38
CA PHE A 18 1.87 3.14 -9.63
C PHE A 18 3.16 3.96 -9.73
N GLY A 19 4.32 3.30 -9.62
CA GLY A 19 5.61 3.98 -9.75
C GLY A 19 5.82 4.59 -11.13
N ILE A 20 5.45 3.87 -12.18
CA ILE A 20 5.50 4.39 -13.54
C ILE A 20 4.57 5.59 -13.68
N GLY A 21 3.37 5.51 -13.09
CA GLY A 21 2.42 6.61 -13.09
C GLY A 21 2.97 7.85 -12.38
N LEU A 22 3.65 7.66 -11.24
CA LEU A 22 4.28 8.76 -10.52
C LEU A 22 5.36 9.44 -11.36
N LEU A 23 6.14 8.67 -12.14
CA LEU A 23 7.16 9.25 -13.02
C LEU A 23 6.53 10.00 -14.18
N ALA A 24 5.51 9.43 -14.82
CA ALA A 24 4.93 10.00 -16.03
C ALA A 24 3.89 11.08 -15.75
N ASN A 25 3.20 11.02 -14.60
CA ASN A 25 2.05 11.87 -14.28
C ASN A 25 2.15 12.44 -12.87
N LYS A 26 3.29 13.00 -12.53
CA LYS A 26 3.57 13.48 -11.16
C LYS A 26 2.52 14.48 -10.67
N ALA A 27 2.16 15.46 -11.51
CA ALA A 27 1.19 16.49 -11.14
C ALA A 27 -0.18 15.89 -10.85
N PHE A 28 -0.60 14.93 -11.67
CA PHE A 28 -1.87 14.23 -11.49
C PHE A 28 -1.93 13.51 -10.13
N TYR A 29 -0.88 12.77 -9.80
CA TYR A 29 -0.86 12.01 -8.55
C TYR A 29 -0.73 12.90 -7.32
N LYS A 30 0.01 14.01 -7.44
CA LYS A 30 0.08 14.98 -6.36
C LYS A 30 -1.30 15.52 -6.01
N GLU A 31 -2.07 15.91 -7.03
CA GLU A 31 -3.43 16.40 -6.85
C GLU A 31 -4.36 15.31 -6.34
N ALA A 32 -4.24 14.10 -6.89
CA ALA A 32 -5.07 12.97 -6.47
C ALA A 32 -4.86 12.62 -4.99
N ILE A 33 -3.62 12.60 -4.54
CA ILE A 33 -3.30 12.31 -3.14
C ILE A 33 -3.86 13.43 -2.24
N SER A 34 -3.70 14.68 -2.65
CA SER A 34 -4.27 15.80 -1.89
C SER A 34 -5.79 15.68 -1.78
N ASN A 35 -6.46 15.36 -2.89
CA ASN A 35 -7.92 15.19 -2.91
C ASN A 35 -8.38 14.01 -2.08
N LEU A 36 -7.60 12.94 -2.06
CA LEU A 36 -7.91 11.77 -1.25
C LEU A 36 -8.07 12.14 0.23
N PHE A 37 -7.15 12.96 0.75
CA PHE A 37 -7.21 13.39 2.15
C PHE A 37 -8.28 14.44 2.41
N LYS A 38 -8.71 15.20 1.39
CA LYS A 38 -9.77 16.18 1.52
C LYS A 38 -11.15 15.56 1.50
N ASN A 39 -11.30 14.42 0.84
CA ASN A 39 -12.59 13.76 0.67
C ASN A 39 -12.74 12.64 1.69
N SER A 40 -13.59 12.87 2.69
CA SER A 40 -13.82 11.89 3.76
C SER A 40 -14.35 10.56 3.25
N GLY A 41 -15.13 10.59 2.15
CA GLY A 41 -15.66 9.37 1.55
C GLY A 41 -14.55 8.44 1.05
N TYR A 42 -13.52 8.99 0.44
CA TYR A 42 -12.38 8.20 -0.03
C TYR A 42 -11.61 7.58 1.13
N LEU A 43 -11.46 8.30 2.22
CA LEU A 43 -10.78 7.77 3.41
C LEU A 43 -11.55 6.60 4.02
N ILE A 44 -12.87 6.72 4.08
CA ILE A 44 -13.72 5.65 4.61
C ILE A 44 -13.63 4.41 3.73
N ILE A 45 -13.75 4.58 2.42
CA ILE A 45 -13.63 3.46 1.46
C ILE A 45 -12.26 2.82 1.56
N GLY A 46 -11.20 3.63 1.63
CA GLY A 46 -9.84 3.13 1.78
C GLY A 46 -9.66 2.32 3.06
N GLY A 47 -10.26 2.77 4.16
CA GLY A 47 -10.23 2.06 5.42
C GLY A 47 -10.92 0.70 5.34
N PHE A 48 -12.10 0.64 4.72
CA PHE A 48 -12.82 -0.62 4.52
C PHE A 48 -12.00 -1.59 3.69
N ILE A 49 -11.45 -1.13 2.57
CA ILE A 49 -10.64 -1.97 1.69
C ILE A 49 -9.41 -2.50 2.43
N ALA A 50 -8.74 -1.63 3.20
CA ALA A 50 -7.56 -2.03 3.95
C ALA A 50 -7.87 -3.10 5.00
N ILE A 51 -9.00 -2.96 5.70
CA ILE A 51 -9.42 -3.97 6.68
C ILE A 51 -9.74 -5.30 6.00
N VAL A 52 -10.48 -5.26 4.90
CA VAL A 52 -10.84 -6.47 4.16
C VAL A 52 -9.58 -7.21 3.69
N PHE A 53 -8.65 -6.48 3.05
CA PHE A 53 -7.40 -7.09 2.60
C PHE A 53 -6.57 -7.61 3.77
N GLY A 54 -6.49 -6.85 4.85
CA GLY A 54 -5.74 -7.26 6.02
C GLY A 54 -6.27 -8.55 6.62
N VAL A 55 -7.58 -8.65 6.79
CA VAL A 55 -8.22 -9.85 7.33
C VAL A 55 -8.03 -11.03 6.40
N LEU A 56 -8.22 -10.82 5.09
CA LEU A 56 -8.04 -11.90 4.11
C LEU A 56 -6.61 -12.44 4.12
N ILE A 57 -5.62 -11.56 4.20
CA ILE A 57 -4.23 -11.98 4.25
C ILE A 57 -3.95 -12.74 5.55
N ILE A 58 -4.38 -12.23 6.68
CA ILE A 58 -4.12 -12.85 7.97
C ILE A 58 -4.78 -14.23 8.07
N GLU A 59 -6.03 -14.34 7.61
CA GLU A 59 -6.75 -15.62 7.67
C GLU A 59 -6.15 -16.69 6.76
N ASN A 60 -5.63 -16.28 5.59
CA ASN A 60 -5.13 -17.23 4.61
C ASN A 60 -3.60 -17.34 4.60
N HIS A 61 -2.91 -16.42 5.27
CA HIS A 61 -1.46 -16.37 5.22
C HIS A 61 -0.89 -15.80 6.52
N ASN A 62 -1.01 -16.58 7.60
CA ASN A 62 -0.44 -16.20 8.89
C ASN A 62 0.81 -17.04 9.13
N ILE A 63 1.87 -16.75 8.38
CA ILE A 63 3.12 -17.52 8.38
C ILE A 63 4.22 -16.67 9.02
N TRP A 64 4.84 -17.22 10.07
CA TRP A 64 5.92 -16.56 10.79
C TRP A 64 7.25 -17.31 10.64
N GLU A 65 7.52 -17.79 9.43
CA GLU A 65 8.77 -18.47 9.11
C GLU A 65 9.82 -17.47 8.67
N ALA A 66 11.09 -17.82 8.89
CA ALA A 66 12.23 -16.93 8.55
C ALA A 66 12.55 -16.97 7.07
N ASN A 67 11.60 -16.57 6.23
CA ASN A 67 11.78 -16.44 4.79
C ASN A 67 10.97 -15.23 4.30
N TRP A 68 11.00 -14.97 2.98
CA TRP A 68 10.36 -13.78 2.43
C TRP A 68 8.84 -13.74 2.64
N THR A 69 8.20 -14.89 2.85
CA THR A 69 6.75 -14.93 2.98
C THR A 69 6.25 -14.24 4.25
N ILE A 70 7.13 -14.07 5.26
CA ILE A 70 6.76 -13.32 6.47
C ILE A 70 6.41 -11.88 6.16
N ILE A 71 6.98 -11.31 5.09
CA ILE A 71 6.69 -9.94 4.66
C ILE A 71 5.21 -9.79 4.33
N ILE A 72 4.62 -10.78 3.68
CA ILE A 72 3.19 -10.77 3.33
C ILE A 72 2.33 -10.77 4.59
N THR A 73 2.70 -11.56 5.59
CA THR A 73 1.99 -11.58 6.88
C THR A 73 2.06 -10.22 7.55
N ILE A 74 3.24 -9.61 7.57
CA ILE A 74 3.42 -8.28 8.16
C ILE A 74 2.57 -7.24 7.44
N ILE A 75 2.54 -7.30 6.11
CA ILE A 75 1.71 -6.39 5.30
C ILE A 75 0.24 -6.54 5.67
N GLY A 76 -0.24 -7.77 5.88
CA GLY A 76 -1.61 -8.00 6.30
C GLY A 76 -1.96 -7.32 7.62
N TYR A 77 -1.08 -7.46 8.61
CA TYR A 77 -1.29 -6.81 9.91
C TYR A 77 -1.22 -5.29 9.81
N ILE A 78 -0.29 -4.76 9.01
CA ILE A 78 -0.18 -3.31 8.80
C ILE A 78 -1.43 -2.78 8.10
N ALA A 79 -1.93 -3.49 7.09
CA ALA A 79 -3.15 -3.08 6.38
C ALA A 79 -4.35 -3.06 7.30
N LEU A 80 -4.48 -4.07 8.16
CA LEU A 80 -5.57 -4.14 9.13
C LEU A 80 -5.50 -2.96 10.11
N LEU A 81 -4.32 -2.71 10.67
CA LEU A 81 -4.12 -1.61 11.61
C LEU A 81 -4.42 -0.26 10.94
N LYS A 82 -3.90 -0.06 9.74
CA LYS A 82 -4.13 1.17 8.98
C LYS A 82 -5.61 1.39 8.72
N GLY A 83 -6.32 0.33 8.32
CA GLY A 83 -7.75 0.43 8.06
C GLY A 83 -8.54 0.79 9.30
N ILE A 84 -8.21 0.18 10.43
CA ILE A 84 -8.85 0.49 11.72
C ILE A 84 -8.62 1.96 12.08
N LEU A 85 -7.38 2.44 11.94
CA LEU A 85 -7.06 3.84 12.24
C LEU A 85 -7.80 4.81 11.34
N LEU A 86 -7.93 4.50 10.06
CA LEU A 86 -8.63 5.35 9.10
C LEU A 86 -10.12 5.46 9.43
N LEU A 87 -10.74 4.38 9.88
CA LEU A 87 -12.17 4.39 10.21
C LEU A 87 -12.45 4.93 11.61
N ALA A 88 -11.58 4.60 12.58
CA ALA A 88 -11.81 4.98 13.98
C ALA A 88 -11.36 6.40 14.30
N PHE A 89 -10.25 6.84 13.71
CA PHE A 89 -9.64 8.13 14.02
C PHE A 89 -9.28 8.91 12.76
N PRO A 90 -10.25 9.20 11.87
CA PRO A 90 -9.93 9.84 10.59
C PRO A 90 -9.38 11.26 10.74
N THR A 91 -9.85 12.00 11.76
CA THR A 91 -9.42 13.39 11.94
C THR A 91 -8.02 13.53 12.48
N LYS A 92 -7.50 12.51 13.17
CA LYS A 92 -6.15 12.52 13.72
C LYS A 92 -5.08 12.29 12.66
N LEU A 93 -5.48 11.94 11.43
CA LEU A 93 -4.57 11.70 10.33
C LEU A 93 -4.34 12.95 9.45
N ASP A 94 -4.89 14.10 9.85
CA ASP A 94 -4.75 15.35 9.09
C ASP A 94 -3.28 15.74 8.87
N PHE A 95 -2.40 15.43 9.83
CA PHE A 95 -0.99 15.75 9.69
C PHE A 95 -0.34 15.02 8.50
N LEU A 96 -0.89 13.89 8.10
CA LEU A 96 -0.37 13.13 6.96
C LEU A 96 -0.65 13.82 5.63
N LYS A 97 -1.71 14.63 5.57
CA LYS A 97 -2.10 15.31 4.36
C LYS A 97 -1.00 16.20 3.79
N SER A 98 -0.42 17.09 4.61
CA SER A 98 0.65 17.96 4.16
C SER A 98 1.92 17.18 3.83
N LYS A 99 2.18 16.11 4.54
CA LYS A 99 3.35 15.27 4.32
C LYS A 99 3.25 14.50 3.00
N PHE A 100 2.09 13.87 2.73
CA PHE A 100 1.92 13.03 1.54
C PHE A 100 1.69 13.84 0.26
N SER A 101 1.27 15.09 0.35
CA SER A 101 1.08 15.95 -0.81
C SER A 101 2.31 16.83 -1.12
N ASN A 102 3.40 16.67 -0.39
CA ASN A 102 4.63 17.42 -0.59
C ASN A 102 5.42 16.87 -1.78
N ASP A 103 5.96 17.76 -2.62
CA ASP A 103 6.80 17.36 -3.76
C ASP A 103 8.02 16.56 -3.35
N SER A 104 8.66 16.92 -2.26
CA SER A 104 9.83 16.20 -1.75
C SER A 104 9.48 14.78 -1.36
N PHE A 105 8.31 14.58 -0.77
CA PHE A 105 7.83 13.25 -0.41
C PHE A 105 7.59 12.40 -1.65
N LEU A 106 6.92 12.96 -2.68
CA LEU A 106 6.66 12.24 -3.92
C LEU A 106 7.95 11.88 -4.65
N LYS A 107 8.94 12.76 -4.62
CA LYS A 107 10.25 12.49 -5.21
C LYS A 107 10.94 11.31 -4.55
N LEU A 108 10.82 11.19 -3.24
CA LEU A 108 11.38 10.07 -2.49
C LEU A 108 10.55 8.81 -2.68
N LEU A 109 9.23 8.95 -2.73
CA LEU A 109 8.30 7.83 -2.84
C LEU A 109 8.44 7.08 -4.15
N THR A 110 8.64 7.80 -5.27
CA THR A 110 8.69 7.21 -6.60
C THR A 110 9.72 6.08 -6.73
N PRO A 111 11.02 6.30 -6.42
CA PRO A 111 11.99 5.21 -6.50
C PRO A 111 11.73 4.10 -5.50
N LEU A 112 11.23 4.42 -4.31
CA LEU A 112 10.91 3.42 -3.30
C LEU A 112 9.79 2.50 -3.77
N VAL A 113 8.74 3.06 -4.36
CA VAL A 113 7.62 2.28 -4.88
C VAL A 113 8.06 1.38 -6.02
N LEU A 114 8.88 1.90 -6.94
CA LEU A 114 9.37 1.12 -8.07
C LEU A 114 10.25 -0.05 -7.61
N VAL A 115 11.19 0.22 -6.71
CA VAL A 115 12.08 -0.83 -6.19
C VAL A 115 11.28 -1.89 -5.45
N PHE A 116 10.37 -1.47 -4.60
CA PHE A 116 9.50 -2.38 -3.83
C PHE A 116 8.66 -3.24 -4.76
N GLY A 117 8.06 -2.63 -5.79
CA GLY A 117 7.27 -3.34 -6.78
C GLY A 117 8.08 -4.37 -7.56
N LEU A 118 9.29 -4.00 -7.98
CA LEU A 118 10.18 -4.92 -8.70
C LEU A 118 10.58 -6.10 -7.83
N ILE A 119 10.88 -5.86 -6.56
CA ILE A 119 11.22 -6.93 -5.62
C ILE A 119 10.06 -7.91 -5.50
N PHE A 120 8.83 -7.41 -5.33
CA PHE A 120 7.67 -8.29 -5.20
C PHE A 120 7.33 -9.01 -6.50
N LEU A 121 7.54 -8.38 -7.66
CA LEU A 121 7.39 -9.07 -8.95
C LEU A 121 8.35 -10.24 -9.05
N TYR A 122 9.60 -10.01 -8.69
CA TYR A 122 10.61 -11.08 -8.71
C TYR A 122 10.18 -12.22 -7.79
N LEU A 123 9.81 -11.90 -6.54
CA LEU A 123 9.41 -12.93 -5.57
C LEU A 123 8.16 -13.68 -6.02
N GLY A 124 7.20 -12.98 -6.64
CA GLY A 124 5.96 -13.59 -7.07
C GLY A 124 6.11 -14.47 -8.29
N PHE A 125 6.83 -14.01 -9.30
CA PHE A 125 6.94 -14.71 -10.58
C PHE A 125 8.08 -15.72 -10.64
N MET A 126 9.09 -15.57 -9.80
CA MET A 126 10.25 -16.46 -9.79
C MET A 126 10.19 -17.52 -8.69
N SER A 127 9.17 -17.48 -7.85
CA SER A 127 9.02 -18.49 -6.78
C SER A 127 8.15 -19.68 -7.23
#